data_321844c62646277134370f0e5f8f4e6f
#
_entry.id   321844c62646277134370f0e5f8f4e6f
#
_cell.length_a   1.000
_cell.length_b   1.000
_cell.length_c   1.000
_cell.angle_alpha   90.00
_cell.angle_beta   90.00
_cell.angle_gamma   90.00
#
_symmetry.space_group_name_H-M   'P 1'
#
loop_
_entity.id
_entity.type
_entity.pdbx_description
1 polymer ?
#
loop_
_entity_poly.entity_id
_entity_poly.type
_entity_poly.pdbx_seq_one_letter_code
_entity_poly.pdbx_strand_id
1 'polypeptide(L)'
;MARPQTDLDAGREALLELMVEMVEARGSSAFTMTELAGRAGMSTANLYRFFESKEALFEAVAEHWFRPKVEIMENVVASDLPPRRKMYEFYAQRFARMKSEWERDPVAFASYVELGKEHFELVRSYVDLGDHYLAMIIGEAMAEGYFAGLTIDEAISLINQITGAYVNIGAMELIMPKLSTDKLARIIDAVFDGLSAQDRGAKAVSGLRAA
;
A
#
# COMPACT_ATOMS: atom_id res chain seq x y z
N MET A 1 34.16 21.52 2.99
CA MET A 1 33.18 21.76 1.91
C MET A 1 32.02 20.82 2.12
N ALA A 2 30.79 21.33 2.25
CA ALA A 2 29.60 20.50 2.33
C ALA A 2 29.39 19.79 0.98
N ARG A 3 29.17 18.47 1.01
CA ARG A 3 28.80 17.69 -0.19
C ARG A 3 27.49 18.22 -0.74
N PRO A 4 27.29 18.36 -2.06
CA PRO A 4 26.03 18.82 -2.62
C PRO A 4 24.88 17.90 -2.15
N GLN A 5 23.69 18.46 -1.92
CA GLN A 5 22.48 17.73 -1.50
C GLN A 5 22.21 16.52 -2.42
N THR A 6 22.36 16.71 -3.73
CA THR A 6 22.19 15.68 -4.78
C THR A 6 23.08 14.43 -4.56
N ASP A 7 24.27 14.60 -4.01
CA ASP A 7 25.23 13.50 -3.75
C ASP A 7 24.84 12.72 -2.48
N LEU A 8 24.15 13.38 -1.53
CA LEU A 8 23.60 12.72 -0.33
C LEU A 8 22.34 11.90 -0.69
N ASP A 9 21.47 12.43 -1.53
CA ASP A 9 20.23 11.77 -1.93
C ASP A 9 20.52 10.51 -2.77
N ALA A 10 21.43 10.61 -3.75
CA ALA A 10 21.87 9.45 -4.54
C ALA A 10 22.58 8.39 -3.68
N GLY A 11 23.39 8.82 -2.71
CA GLY A 11 24.02 7.90 -1.76
C GLY A 11 23.02 7.22 -0.84
N ARG A 12 21.96 7.93 -0.45
CA ARG A 12 20.87 7.38 0.36
C ARG A 12 20.09 6.32 -0.42
N GLU A 13 19.75 6.59 -1.67
CA GLU A 13 19.03 5.66 -2.54
C GLU A 13 19.82 4.37 -2.79
N ALA A 14 21.11 4.47 -3.12
CA ALA A 14 21.98 3.30 -3.28
C ALA A 14 22.08 2.44 -1.99
N LEU A 15 22.02 3.05 -0.82
CA LEU A 15 22.02 2.33 0.47
C LEU A 15 20.68 1.62 0.72
N LEU A 16 19.55 2.20 0.29
CA LEU A 16 18.23 1.56 0.37
C LEU A 16 18.17 0.34 -0.54
N GLU A 17 18.63 0.46 -1.78
CA GLU A 17 18.71 -0.67 -2.73
C GLU A 17 19.58 -1.80 -2.17
N LEU A 18 20.78 -1.47 -1.67
CA LEU A 18 21.69 -2.45 -1.09
C LEU A 18 21.08 -3.15 0.14
N MET A 19 20.33 -2.42 0.98
CA MET A 19 19.62 -3.01 2.10
C MET A 19 18.57 -4.01 1.63
N VAL A 20 17.79 -3.67 0.59
CA VAL A 20 16.79 -4.57 0.00
C VAL A 20 17.48 -5.83 -0.53
N GLU A 21 18.56 -5.71 -1.29
CA GLU A 21 19.35 -6.87 -1.76
C GLU A 21 19.86 -7.76 -0.60
N MET A 22 20.23 -7.15 0.53
CA MET A 22 20.65 -7.91 1.72
C MET A 22 19.49 -8.69 2.34
N VAL A 23 18.30 -8.10 2.40
CA VAL A 23 17.07 -8.76 2.90
C VAL A 23 16.69 -9.91 1.97
N GLU A 24 16.72 -9.69 0.66
CA GLU A 24 16.45 -10.72 -0.35
C GLU A 24 17.38 -11.92 -0.22
N ALA A 25 18.69 -11.66 -0.14
CA ALA A 25 19.70 -12.71 -0.04
C ALA A 25 19.61 -13.55 1.23
N ARG A 26 19.02 -13.00 2.31
CA ARG A 26 18.88 -13.68 3.63
C ARG A 26 17.49 -14.24 3.89
N GLY A 27 16.47 -13.72 3.22
CA GLY A 27 15.07 -13.99 3.52
C GLY A 27 14.62 -13.43 4.88
N SER A 28 15.34 -12.43 5.42
CA SER A 28 14.98 -11.78 6.70
C SER A 28 15.63 -10.40 6.83
N SER A 29 15.02 -9.52 7.65
CA SER A 29 15.55 -8.19 7.98
C SER A 29 16.67 -8.20 9.05
N ALA A 30 17.14 -9.38 9.45
CA ALA A 30 18.15 -9.55 10.48
C ALA A 30 19.57 -9.23 9.97
N PHE A 31 19.90 -7.94 9.91
CA PHE A 31 21.26 -7.45 9.65
C PHE A 31 21.64 -6.33 10.62
N THR A 32 22.94 -6.00 10.69
CA THR A 32 23.46 -4.91 11.49
C THR A 32 23.85 -3.72 10.60
N MET A 33 23.85 -2.50 11.17
CA MET A 33 24.34 -1.31 10.48
C MET A 33 25.81 -1.47 10.06
N THR A 34 26.60 -2.21 10.82
CA THR A 34 28.00 -2.51 10.50
C THR A 34 28.13 -3.41 9.26
N GLU A 35 27.27 -4.42 9.12
CA GLU A 35 27.24 -5.28 7.93
C GLU A 35 26.83 -4.50 6.67
N LEU A 36 25.79 -3.64 6.77
CA LEU A 36 25.38 -2.78 5.67
C LEU A 36 26.51 -1.82 5.26
N ALA A 37 27.15 -1.16 6.23
CA ALA A 37 28.28 -0.27 5.97
C ALA A 37 29.43 -1.00 5.27
N GLY A 38 29.80 -2.19 5.78
CA GLY A 38 30.85 -3.02 5.17
C GLY A 38 30.51 -3.40 3.72
N ARG A 39 29.26 -3.77 3.44
CA ARG A 39 28.83 -4.12 2.09
C ARG A 39 28.78 -2.91 1.16
N ALA A 40 28.46 -1.72 1.68
CA ALA A 40 28.52 -0.45 0.97
C ALA A 40 29.94 0.12 0.80
N GLY A 41 30.96 -0.56 1.32
CA GLY A 41 32.36 -0.10 1.23
C GLY A 41 32.65 1.15 2.05
N MET A 42 31.90 1.41 3.13
CA MET A 42 32.04 2.58 3.98
C MET A 42 32.16 2.23 5.48
N SER A 43 32.59 3.19 6.29
CA SER A 43 32.55 3.02 7.74
C SER A 43 31.14 3.12 8.30
N THR A 44 30.86 2.44 9.41
CA THR A 44 29.59 2.55 10.14
C THR A 44 29.29 4.00 10.53
N ALA A 45 30.31 4.78 10.92
CA ALA A 45 30.15 6.20 11.22
C ALA A 45 29.72 7.03 10.01
N ASN A 46 30.14 6.64 8.80
CA ASN A 46 29.68 7.30 7.57
C ASN A 46 28.25 6.91 7.23
N LEU A 47 27.82 5.66 7.48
CA LEU A 47 26.45 5.20 7.30
C LEU A 47 25.48 5.99 8.19
N TYR A 48 25.85 6.24 9.46
CA TYR A 48 25.02 7.03 10.38
C TYR A 48 24.84 8.50 9.96
N ARG A 49 25.56 9.00 8.98
CA ARG A 49 25.30 10.31 8.35
C ARG A 49 24.13 10.28 7.38
N PHE A 50 23.76 9.11 6.87
CA PHE A 50 22.62 8.91 5.99
C PHE A 50 21.36 8.49 6.75
N PHE A 51 21.53 7.67 7.80
CA PHE A 51 20.43 7.13 8.60
C PHE A 51 20.84 7.15 10.08
N GLU A 52 20.14 7.92 10.89
CA GLU A 52 20.46 8.12 12.31
C GLU A 52 20.34 6.84 13.15
N SER A 53 19.53 5.89 12.70
CA SER A 53 19.32 4.59 13.34
C SER A 53 18.96 3.51 12.31
N LYS A 54 18.87 2.26 12.75
CA LYS A 54 18.38 1.16 11.94
C LYS A 54 16.89 1.33 11.64
N GLU A 55 16.12 1.84 12.59
CA GLU A 55 14.71 2.16 12.46
C GLU A 55 14.49 3.23 11.37
N ALA A 56 15.27 4.31 11.38
CA ALA A 56 15.23 5.36 10.35
C ALA A 56 15.57 4.83 8.95
N LEU A 57 16.43 3.80 8.86
CA LEU A 57 16.69 3.11 7.61
C LEU A 57 15.45 2.32 7.13
N PHE A 58 14.79 1.56 8.02
CA PHE A 58 13.57 0.84 7.66
C PHE A 58 12.42 1.77 7.27
N GLU A 59 12.25 2.88 7.97
CA GLU A 59 11.29 3.92 7.61
C GLU A 59 11.56 4.46 6.20
N ALA A 60 12.82 4.71 5.87
CA ALA A 60 13.19 5.18 4.53
C ALA A 60 12.96 4.14 3.43
N VAL A 61 13.19 2.85 3.71
CA VAL A 61 12.85 1.76 2.77
C VAL A 61 11.34 1.66 2.57
N ALA A 62 10.56 1.71 3.65
CA ALA A 62 9.11 1.70 3.57
C ALA A 62 8.58 2.90 2.77
N GLU A 63 9.09 4.11 3.05
CA GLU A 63 8.76 5.32 2.29
C GLU A 63 9.09 5.16 0.80
N HIS A 64 10.28 4.69 0.47
CA HIS A 64 10.69 4.46 -0.92
C HIS A 64 9.76 3.48 -1.63
N TRP A 65 9.38 2.39 -0.96
CA TRP A 65 8.49 1.37 -1.54
C TRP A 65 7.04 1.82 -1.65
N PHE A 66 6.53 2.62 -0.69
CA PHE A 66 5.16 3.10 -0.70
C PHE A 66 4.95 4.36 -1.52
N ARG A 67 5.95 5.22 -1.68
CA ARG A 67 5.84 6.53 -2.38
C ARG A 67 5.15 6.44 -3.74
N PRO A 68 5.51 5.54 -4.68
CA PRO A 68 4.83 5.47 -5.97
C PRO A 68 3.35 5.09 -5.86
N LYS A 69 2.97 4.40 -4.79
CA LYS A 69 1.59 3.99 -4.51
C LYS A 69 0.79 5.14 -3.88
N VAL A 70 1.46 5.98 -3.08
CA VAL A 70 0.88 7.22 -2.52
C VAL A 70 0.64 8.23 -3.64
N GLU A 71 1.59 8.45 -4.52
CA GLU A 71 1.46 9.34 -5.69
C GLU A 71 0.27 8.95 -6.58
N ILE A 72 0.02 7.65 -6.76
CA ILE A 72 -1.18 7.17 -7.46
C ILE A 72 -2.45 7.64 -6.74
N MET A 73 -2.52 7.49 -5.41
CA MET A 73 -3.69 7.88 -4.63
C MET A 73 -3.95 9.39 -4.72
N GLU A 74 -2.90 10.19 -4.57
CA GLU A 74 -2.94 11.66 -4.68
C GLU A 74 -3.44 12.10 -6.05
N ASN A 75 -2.86 11.55 -7.12
CA ASN A 75 -3.23 11.90 -8.50
C ASN A 75 -4.67 11.51 -8.82
N VAL A 76 -5.14 10.36 -8.33
CA VAL A 76 -6.53 9.93 -8.54
C VAL A 76 -7.51 10.85 -7.82
N VAL A 77 -7.24 11.18 -6.57
CA VAL A 77 -8.11 12.10 -5.80
C VAL A 77 -8.16 13.48 -6.42
N ALA A 78 -7.02 14.01 -6.90
CA ALA A 78 -6.91 15.32 -7.54
C ALA A 78 -7.51 15.36 -8.97
N SER A 79 -7.87 14.23 -9.56
CA SER A 79 -8.40 14.17 -10.92
C SER A 79 -9.86 14.66 -11.01
N ASP A 80 -10.31 15.07 -12.20
CA ASP A 80 -11.70 15.45 -12.49
C ASP A 80 -12.60 14.24 -12.84
N LEU A 81 -12.20 13.02 -12.47
CA LEU A 81 -12.98 11.82 -12.74
C LEU A 81 -14.20 11.73 -11.82
N PRO A 82 -15.34 11.13 -12.30
CA PRO A 82 -16.47 10.83 -11.42
C PRO A 82 -16.06 9.89 -10.28
N PRO A 83 -16.70 9.95 -9.08
CA PRO A 83 -16.33 9.18 -7.90
C PRO A 83 -16.21 7.67 -8.15
N ARG A 84 -17.13 7.07 -8.93
CA ARG A 84 -17.06 5.65 -9.32
C ARG A 84 -15.77 5.34 -10.08
N ARG A 85 -15.39 6.21 -11.02
CA ARG A 85 -14.14 6.03 -11.77
C ARG A 85 -12.92 6.29 -10.92
N LYS A 86 -12.92 7.30 -10.04
CA LYS A 86 -11.85 7.53 -9.06
C LYS A 86 -11.63 6.29 -8.20
N MET A 87 -12.67 5.69 -7.66
CA MET A 87 -12.55 4.49 -6.83
C MET A 87 -11.97 3.31 -7.61
N TYR A 88 -12.40 3.10 -8.87
CA TYR A 88 -11.80 2.07 -9.72
C TYR A 88 -10.30 2.35 -9.94
N GLU A 89 -9.93 3.56 -10.35
CA GLU A 89 -8.53 3.92 -10.62
C GLU A 89 -7.67 3.84 -9.36
N PHE A 90 -8.21 4.23 -8.21
CA PHE A 90 -7.55 4.13 -6.91
C PHE A 90 -7.07 2.70 -6.59
N TYR A 91 -7.88 1.71 -6.90
CA TYR A 91 -7.50 0.30 -6.70
C TYR A 91 -6.75 -0.28 -7.89
N ALA A 92 -7.18 0.00 -9.12
CA ALA A 92 -6.64 -0.59 -10.34
C ALA A 92 -5.19 -0.21 -10.60
N GLN A 93 -4.84 1.08 -10.44
CA GLN A 93 -3.47 1.54 -10.67
C GLN A 93 -2.50 1.01 -9.60
N ARG A 94 -2.91 0.98 -8.33
CA ARG A 94 -2.12 0.39 -7.24
C ARG A 94 -1.93 -1.11 -7.45
N PHE A 95 -3.00 -1.83 -7.81
CA PHE A 95 -2.93 -3.26 -8.15
C PHE A 95 -2.01 -3.52 -9.33
N ALA A 96 -2.14 -2.76 -10.43
CA ALA A 96 -1.29 -2.90 -11.62
C ALA A 96 0.19 -2.67 -11.28
N ARG A 97 0.49 -1.68 -10.44
CA ARG A 97 1.84 -1.42 -9.95
C ARG A 97 2.40 -2.59 -9.15
N MET A 98 1.66 -3.07 -8.15
CA MET A 98 2.08 -4.21 -7.32
C MET A 98 2.23 -5.50 -8.13
N LYS A 99 1.32 -5.73 -9.08
CA LYS A 99 1.41 -6.88 -9.99
C LYS A 99 2.67 -6.81 -10.86
N SER A 100 2.99 -5.64 -11.41
CA SER A 100 4.20 -5.43 -12.20
C SER A 100 5.47 -5.62 -11.36
N GLU A 101 5.49 -5.17 -10.10
CA GLU A 101 6.60 -5.41 -9.17
C GLU A 101 6.76 -6.91 -8.90
N TRP A 102 5.67 -7.63 -8.62
CA TRP A 102 5.67 -9.07 -8.42
C TRP A 102 6.13 -9.85 -9.66
N GLU A 103 5.66 -9.48 -10.87
CA GLU A 103 6.05 -10.15 -12.12
C GLU A 103 7.51 -9.90 -12.48
N ARG A 104 8.06 -8.72 -12.14
CA ARG A 104 9.45 -8.35 -12.41
C ARG A 104 10.41 -9.10 -11.52
N ASP A 105 10.14 -9.16 -10.22
CA ASP A 105 10.98 -9.81 -9.23
C ASP A 105 10.13 -10.35 -8.05
N PRO A 106 9.67 -11.61 -8.14
CA PRO A 106 8.88 -12.24 -7.08
C PRO A 106 9.63 -12.37 -5.75
N VAL A 107 10.96 -12.51 -5.78
CA VAL A 107 11.79 -12.67 -4.57
C VAL A 107 11.89 -11.34 -3.83
N ALA A 108 12.21 -10.26 -4.54
CA ALA A 108 12.19 -8.92 -3.98
C ALA A 108 10.83 -8.57 -3.41
N PHE A 109 9.75 -8.86 -4.15
CA PHE A 109 8.38 -8.62 -3.68
C PHE A 109 8.07 -9.36 -2.37
N ALA A 110 8.42 -10.65 -2.28
CA ALA A 110 8.25 -11.44 -1.05
C ALA A 110 9.07 -10.88 0.13
N SER A 111 10.26 -10.35 -0.13
CA SER A 111 11.11 -9.73 0.89
C SER A 111 10.48 -8.44 1.46
N TYR A 112 9.85 -7.62 0.61
CA TYR A 112 9.07 -6.46 1.08
C TYR A 112 7.85 -6.86 1.91
N VAL A 113 7.16 -7.95 1.53
CA VAL A 113 6.03 -8.50 2.31
C VAL A 113 6.50 -8.92 3.70
N GLU A 114 7.63 -9.63 3.79
CA GLU A 114 8.17 -10.10 5.07
C GLU A 114 8.64 -8.93 5.94
N LEU A 115 9.33 -7.95 5.34
CA LEU A 115 9.73 -6.72 6.02
C LEU A 115 8.51 -5.98 6.60
N GLY A 116 7.42 -5.91 5.85
CA GLY A 116 6.17 -5.30 6.30
C GLY A 116 5.52 -6.03 7.47
N LYS A 117 5.65 -7.36 7.57
CA LYS A 117 5.17 -8.13 8.71
C LYS A 117 6.01 -7.86 9.97
N GLU A 118 7.33 -7.77 9.81
CA GLU A 118 8.26 -7.48 10.92
C GLU A 118 8.14 -6.03 11.42
N HIS A 119 7.78 -5.08 10.54
CA HIS A 119 7.65 -3.65 10.82
C HIS A 119 6.21 -3.15 10.56
N PHE A 120 5.24 -3.79 11.20
CA PHE A 120 3.81 -3.54 10.95
C PHE A 120 3.38 -2.07 11.13
N GLU A 121 3.98 -1.32 12.05
CA GLU A 121 3.64 0.10 12.26
C GLU A 121 3.93 0.96 11.03
N LEU A 122 4.96 0.64 10.25
CA LEU A 122 5.25 1.34 9.00
C LEU A 122 4.18 1.07 7.93
N VAL A 123 3.73 -0.19 7.84
CA VAL A 123 2.63 -0.58 6.93
C VAL A 123 1.32 0.07 7.36
N ARG A 124 1.06 0.15 8.67
CA ARG A 124 -0.14 0.77 9.25
C ARG A 124 -0.27 2.22 8.83
N SER A 125 0.80 3.00 8.92
CA SER A 125 0.79 4.41 8.48
C SER A 125 0.39 4.56 7.00
N TYR A 126 0.83 3.64 6.14
CA TYR A 126 0.42 3.60 4.73
C TYR A 126 -1.06 3.20 4.57
N VAL A 127 -1.56 2.25 5.36
CA VAL A 127 -2.98 1.86 5.34
C VAL A 127 -3.86 3.03 5.78
N ASP A 128 -3.51 3.71 6.89
CA ASP A 128 -4.23 4.87 7.40
C ASP A 128 -4.27 6.01 6.35
N LEU A 129 -3.16 6.22 5.63
CA LEU A 129 -3.10 7.17 4.52
C LEU A 129 -4.00 6.74 3.34
N GLY A 130 -4.03 5.44 3.02
CA GLY A 130 -4.94 4.88 2.01
C GLY A 130 -6.42 5.11 2.38
N ASP A 131 -6.78 4.91 3.63
CA ASP A 131 -8.13 5.16 4.13
C ASP A 131 -8.49 6.66 4.08
N HIS A 132 -7.53 7.55 4.35
CA HIS A 132 -7.72 8.98 4.20
C HIS A 132 -8.09 9.38 2.76
N TYR A 133 -7.36 8.92 1.76
CA TYR A 133 -7.66 9.21 0.34
C TYR A 133 -8.96 8.53 -0.11
N LEU A 134 -9.24 7.33 0.38
CA LEU A 134 -10.51 6.64 0.10
C LEU A 134 -11.70 7.40 0.68
N ALA A 135 -11.56 7.98 1.89
CA ALA A 135 -12.58 8.82 2.52
C ALA A 135 -12.96 10.03 1.65
N MET A 136 -11.98 10.65 0.98
CA MET A 136 -12.24 11.77 0.05
C MET A 136 -13.11 11.32 -1.13
N ILE A 137 -12.77 10.18 -1.77
CA ILE A 137 -13.57 9.62 -2.89
C ILE A 137 -14.98 9.23 -2.43
N ILE A 138 -15.10 8.64 -1.23
CA ILE A 138 -16.40 8.27 -0.65
C ILE A 138 -17.23 9.53 -0.36
N GLY A 139 -16.61 10.58 0.17
CA GLY A 139 -17.29 11.87 0.41
C GLY A 139 -17.89 12.47 -0.86
N GLU A 140 -17.14 12.46 -1.97
CA GLU A 140 -17.62 12.87 -3.28
C GLU A 140 -18.80 11.99 -3.76
N ALA A 141 -18.68 10.66 -3.60
CA ALA A 141 -19.73 9.72 -3.98
C ALA A 141 -21.02 9.92 -3.15
N MET A 142 -20.88 10.17 -1.85
CA MET A 142 -22.02 10.47 -0.98
C MET A 142 -22.72 11.79 -1.35
N ALA A 143 -21.97 12.79 -1.79
CA ALA A 143 -22.54 14.04 -2.29
C ALA A 143 -23.37 13.83 -3.58
N GLU A 144 -23.06 12.81 -4.37
CA GLU A 144 -23.85 12.37 -5.53
C GLU A 144 -25.00 11.41 -5.20
N GLY A 145 -25.18 11.06 -3.90
CA GLY A 145 -26.27 10.20 -3.42
C GLY A 145 -25.95 8.70 -3.34
N TYR A 146 -24.68 8.29 -3.55
CA TYR A 146 -24.24 6.92 -3.32
C TYR A 146 -24.10 6.63 -1.82
N PHE A 147 -24.07 5.36 -1.46
CA PHE A 147 -23.84 4.85 -0.10
C PHE A 147 -24.84 5.38 0.94
N ALA A 148 -26.10 5.55 0.53
CA ALA A 148 -27.15 6.16 1.35
C ALA A 148 -27.29 5.51 2.73
N GLY A 149 -27.23 6.35 3.76
CA GLY A 149 -27.38 5.96 5.17
C GLY A 149 -26.13 5.40 5.84
N LEU A 150 -25.02 5.22 5.12
CA LEU A 150 -23.73 4.86 5.71
C LEU A 150 -22.96 6.11 6.14
N THR A 151 -22.19 5.98 7.20
CA THR A 151 -21.10 6.92 7.51
C THR A 151 -19.89 6.64 6.60
N ILE A 152 -18.95 7.59 6.50
CA ILE A 152 -17.70 7.40 5.74
C ILE A 152 -16.94 6.19 6.29
N ASP A 153 -16.81 6.05 7.60
CA ASP A 153 -16.06 4.96 8.25
C ASP A 153 -16.69 3.58 7.97
N GLU A 154 -18.03 3.48 8.01
CA GLU A 154 -18.74 2.26 7.64
C GLU A 154 -18.52 1.90 6.18
N ALA A 155 -18.57 2.88 5.28
CA ALA A 155 -18.31 2.66 3.86
C ALA A 155 -16.87 2.23 3.60
N ILE A 156 -15.86 2.87 4.22
CA ILE A 156 -14.44 2.46 4.16
C ILE A 156 -14.30 1.02 4.59
N SER A 157 -14.84 0.66 5.76
CA SER A 157 -14.74 -0.68 6.32
C SER A 157 -15.29 -1.75 5.37
N LEU A 158 -16.49 -1.53 4.82
CA LEU A 158 -17.13 -2.46 3.91
C LEU A 158 -16.38 -2.55 2.57
N ILE A 159 -15.97 -1.42 1.99
CA ILE A 159 -15.25 -1.37 0.72
C ILE A 159 -13.89 -2.06 0.84
N ASN A 160 -13.14 -1.80 1.91
CA ASN A 160 -11.85 -2.45 2.15
C ASN A 160 -11.99 -3.98 2.33
N GLN A 161 -13.06 -4.45 2.95
CA GLN A 161 -13.32 -5.90 3.05
C GLN A 161 -13.64 -6.53 1.69
N ILE A 162 -14.42 -5.86 0.85
CA ILE A 162 -14.77 -6.34 -0.49
C ILE A 162 -13.56 -6.32 -1.43
N THR A 163 -12.73 -5.28 -1.34
CA THR A 163 -11.56 -5.08 -2.22
C THR A 163 -10.26 -5.63 -1.65
N GLY A 164 -10.29 -6.23 -0.47
CA GLY A 164 -9.11 -6.66 0.29
C GLY A 164 -8.09 -7.47 -0.49
N ALA A 165 -8.54 -8.32 -1.42
CA ALA A 165 -7.66 -9.10 -2.29
C ALA A 165 -6.79 -8.26 -3.24
N TYR A 166 -7.17 -7.00 -3.50
CA TYR A 166 -6.45 -6.08 -4.40
C TYR A 166 -5.52 -5.11 -3.67
N VAL A 167 -5.55 -5.08 -2.34
CA VAL A 167 -4.74 -4.16 -1.52
C VAL A 167 -3.94 -4.85 -0.42
N ASN A 168 -4.41 -6.00 0.08
CA ASN A 168 -3.67 -6.80 1.04
C ASN A 168 -2.61 -7.62 0.32
N ILE A 169 -1.35 -7.23 0.47
CA ILE A 169 -0.21 -7.81 -0.27
C ILE A 169 -0.09 -9.32 -0.02
N GLY A 170 -0.25 -9.78 1.22
CA GLY A 170 -0.17 -11.20 1.56
C GLY A 170 -1.31 -12.04 0.93
N ALA A 171 -2.54 -11.50 0.90
CA ALA A 171 -3.65 -12.16 0.20
C ALA A 171 -3.47 -12.11 -1.32
N MET A 172 -2.99 -10.98 -1.85
CA MET A 172 -2.71 -10.78 -3.27
C MET A 172 -1.70 -11.79 -3.79
N GLU A 173 -0.58 -12.00 -3.10
CA GLU A 173 0.47 -12.94 -3.48
C GLU A 173 -0.08 -14.36 -3.69
N LEU A 174 -0.95 -14.83 -2.79
CA LEU A 174 -1.55 -16.16 -2.85
C LEU A 174 -2.47 -16.38 -4.05
N ILE A 175 -3.11 -15.33 -4.55
CA ILE A 175 -4.14 -15.43 -5.58
C ILE A 175 -3.88 -14.52 -6.80
N MET A 176 -2.68 -13.97 -6.93
CA MET A 176 -2.30 -13.04 -8.01
C MET A 176 -2.79 -13.48 -9.40
N PRO A 177 -2.62 -14.77 -9.83
CA PRO A 177 -3.10 -15.22 -11.14
C PRO A 177 -4.64 -15.19 -11.30
N LYS A 178 -5.39 -15.09 -10.20
CA LYS A 178 -6.86 -15.05 -10.21
C LYS A 178 -7.41 -13.62 -10.22
N LEU A 179 -6.56 -12.61 -9.96
CA LEU A 179 -6.95 -11.21 -9.92
C LEU A 179 -6.83 -10.58 -11.32
N SER A 180 -7.76 -9.68 -11.63
CA SER A 180 -7.70 -8.87 -12.85
C SER A 180 -8.44 -7.54 -12.67
N THR A 181 -8.06 -6.55 -13.46
CA THR A 181 -8.72 -5.23 -13.50
C THR A 181 -10.17 -5.31 -13.94
N ASP A 182 -10.53 -6.26 -14.83
CA ASP A 182 -11.92 -6.48 -15.24
C ASP A 182 -12.81 -6.99 -14.10
N LYS A 183 -12.27 -7.89 -13.26
CA LYS A 183 -12.98 -8.35 -12.06
C LYS A 183 -13.12 -7.23 -11.05
N LEU A 184 -12.06 -6.43 -10.86
CA LEU A 184 -12.09 -5.26 -9.99
C LEU A 184 -13.15 -4.26 -10.48
N ALA A 185 -13.24 -3.96 -11.78
CA ALA A 185 -14.26 -3.07 -12.31
C ALA A 185 -15.68 -3.53 -11.93
N ARG A 186 -15.97 -4.82 -12.08
CA ARG A 186 -17.26 -5.40 -11.69
C ARG A 186 -17.52 -5.33 -10.18
N ILE A 187 -16.47 -5.47 -9.36
CA ILE A 187 -16.59 -5.32 -7.90
C ILE A 187 -16.94 -3.86 -7.57
N ILE A 188 -16.26 -2.89 -8.17
CA ILE A 188 -16.53 -1.46 -7.95
C ILE A 188 -17.96 -1.10 -8.43
N ASP A 189 -18.40 -1.61 -9.57
CA ASP A 189 -19.78 -1.43 -10.03
C ASP A 189 -20.78 -1.97 -9.01
N ALA A 190 -20.57 -3.20 -8.50
CA ALA A 190 -21.42 -3.79 -7.49
C ALA A 190 -21.44 -2.99 -6.18
N VAL A 191 -20.30 -2.40 -5.77
CA VAL A 191 -20.19 -1.51 -4.61
C VAL A 191 -21.07 -0.27 -4.82
N PHE A 192 -20.94 0.42 -5.94
CA PHE A 192 -21.72 1.64 -6.22
C PHE A 192 -23.21 1.36 -6.42
N ASP A 193 -23.57 0.24 -7.01
CA ASP A 193 -24.97 -0.12 -7.29
C ASP A 193 -25.66 -0.77 -6.10
N GLY A 194 -24.91 -1.34 -5.15
CA GLY A 194 -25.44 -2.17 -4.07
C GLY A 194 -25.21 -1.69 -2.66
N LEU A 195 -24.12 -0.98 -2.38
CA LEU A 195 -23.74 -0.63 -1.03
C LEU A 195 -24.61 0.51 -0.47
N SER A 196 -25.33 0.24 0.61
CA SER A 196 -26.13 1.23 1.35
C SER A 196 -26.48 0.67 2.73
N ALA A 197 -26.95 1.51 3.65
CA ALA A 197 -27.50 1.07 4.92
C ALA A 197 -28.87 0.38 4.81
N GLN A 198 -29.46 0.35 3.61
CA GLN A 198 -30.74 -0.31 3.40
C GLN A 198 -30.61 -1.83 3.47
N ASP A 199 -31.47 -2.44 4.29
CA ASP A 199 -31.56 -3.90 4.37
C ASP A 199 -32.18 -4.47 3.09
N ARG A 200 -31.32 -4.86 2.14
CA ARG A 200 -31.69 -5.46 0.85
C ARG A 200 -31.87 -6.99 0.94
N GLY A 201 -32.28 -7.51 2.08
CA GLY A 201 -32.48 -8.93 2.31
C GLY A 201 -31.53 -9.52 3.34
N ALA A 202 -30.72 -8.71 4.00
CA ALA A 202 -29.90 -9.15 5.13
C ALA A 202 -30.77 -9.76 6.23
N LYS A 203 -32.00 -9.26 6.46
CA LYS A 203 -32.98 -9.90 7.35
C LYS A 203 -33.46 -11.26 6.85
N ALA A 204 -33.54 -11.48 5.56
CA ALA A 204 -33.90 -12.79 4.99
C ALA A 204 -32.74 -13.81 5.13
N VAL A 205 -31.49 -13.32 5.16
CA VAL A 205 -30.29 -14.12 5.43
C VAL A 205 -30.02 -14.21 6.92
N SER A 206 -30.59 -13.31 7.73
CA SER A 206 -30.35 -13.12 9.16
C SER A 206 -31.11 -14.07 10.10
N GLY A 207 -31.41 -15.25 9.67
CA GLY A 207 -31.43 -16.38 10.61
C GLY A 207 -30.08 -16.54 11.32
N LEU A 208 -29.05 -15.87 10.82
CA LEU A 208 -27.76 -15.58 11.42
C LEU A 208 -27.86 -14.29 12.27
N ARG A 209 -28.45 -14.38 13.46
CA ARG A 209 -28.26 -13.36 14.49
C ARG A 209 -26.76 -13.36 14.83
N ALA A 210 -26.12 -12.20 14.72
CA ALA A 210 -24.83 -11.99 15.33
C ALA A 210 -24.93 -12.40 16.81
N ALA A 211 -24.08 -13.33 17.21
CA ALA A 211 -23.88 -13.71 18.60
C ALA A 211 -23.18 -12.59 19.35
#